data_f5ccaa94e8a845d2968a1ecb80356b70
#
_entry.id   f5ccaa94e8a845d2968a1ecb80356b70
#
_cell.length_a   1.000
_cell.length_b   1.000
_cell.length_c   1.000
_cell.angle_alpha   90.00
_cell.angle_beta   90.00
_cell.angle_gamma   90.00
#
_symmetry.space_group_name_H-M   'P 1'
#
loop_
_entity.id
_entity.type
_entity.pdbx_description
1 polymer ?
#
loop_
_entity_poly.entity_id
_entity_poly.type
_entity_poly.pdbx_seq_one_letter_code
_entity_poly.pdbx_strand_id
1 'polypeptide(L)'
;MNERPFAGVAEIVGTLAMLETHLEGALEPLGLSLAKFKALHTLVTAGEALPLRTLAEECACVRSNITQLVDRLEADKLVVRANDPSDRRSIRAELTTEGRARYKAGSRTLQAAQNELLGDLSEGQRETLFGLLRALRAKTGVKDLVR
;
A
#
# COMPACT_ATOMS: atom_id res chain seq x y z
N MET A 1 -34.88 -7.93 19.02
CA MET A 1 -33.50 -7.87 18.55
C MET A 1 -33.53 -7.24 17.17
N ASN A 2 -33.12 -6.01 17.07
CA ASN A 2 -33.14 -5.27 15.81
C ASN A 2 -31.71 -5.21 15.29
N GLU A 3 -31.18 -6.37 14.90
CA GLU A 3 -29.93 -6.41 14.16
C GLU A 3 -30.21 -5.82 12.79
N ARG A 4 -29.72 -4.62 12.55
CA ARG A 4 -29.75 -4.04 11.20
C ARG A 4 -28.97 -4.99 10.30
N PRO A 5 -29.60 -5.63 9.30
CA PRO A 5 -28.86 -6.44 8.35
C PRO A 5 -27.73 -5.58 7.78
N PHE A 6 -26.52 -6.12 7.71
CA PHE A 6 -25.31 -5.44 7.26
C PHE A 6 -24.63 -4.46 8.23
N ALA A 7 -25.06 -4.35 9.51
CA ALA A 7 -24.40 -3.47 10.47
C ALA A 7 -22.90 -3.76 10.60
N GLY A 8 -22.49 -5.03 10.68
CA GLY A 8 -21.08 -5.42 10.72
C GLY A 8 -20.30 -5.06 9.48
N VAL A 9 -20.89 -5.22 8.29
CA VAL A 9 -20.26 -4.82 7.03
C VAL A 9 -20.10 -3.31 6.94
N ALA A 10 -21.13 -2.56 7.33
CA ALA A 10 -21.09 -1.10 7.35
C ALA A 10 -20.00 -0.56 8.28
N GLU A 11 -19.84 -1.19 9.46
CA GLU A 11 -18.79 -0.85 10.42
C GLU A 11 -17.39 -1.06 9.82
N ILE A 12 -17.16 -2.22 9.20
CA ILE A 12 -15.88 -2.54 8.56
C ILE A 12 -15.57 -1.57 7.42
N VAL A 13 -16.51 -1.37 6.51
CA VAL A 13 -16.32 -0.51 5.32
C VAL A 13 -16.16 0.95 5.72
N GLY A 14 -16.98 1.43 6.68
CA GLY A 14 -16.89 2.79 7.18
C GLY A 14 -15.55 3.06 7.89
N THR A 15 -15.11 2.13 8.73
CA THR A 15 -13.82 2.23 9.43
C THR A 15 -12.66 2.24 8.43
N LEU A 16 -12.69 1.36 7.43
CA LEU A 16 -11.66 1.31 6.39
C LEU A 16 -11.56 2.65 5.65
N ALA A 17 -12.69 3.20 5.20
CA ALA A 17 -12.72 4.48 4.48
C ALA A 17 -12.17 5.64 5.32
N MET A 18 -12.48 5.69 6.62
CA MET A 18 -11.95 6.69 7.54
C MET A 18 -10.44 6.55 7.74
N LEU A 19 -9.94 5.32 7.92
CA LEU A 19 -8.51 5.05 8.06
C LEU A 19 -7.74 5.39 6.79
N GLU A 20 -8.25 5.02 5.62
CA GLU A 20 -7.65 5.38 4.33
C GLU A 20 -7.55 6.90 4.18
N THR A 21 -8.63 7.64 4.46
CA THR A 21 -8.64 9.11 4.39
C THR A 21 -7.60 9.72 5.33
N HIS A 22 -7.48 9.21 6.55
CA HIS A 22 -6.50 9.69 7.53
C HIS A 22 -5.06 9.46 7.06
N LEU A 23 -4.76 8.26 6.55
CA LEU A 23 -3.42 7.90 6.07
C LEU A 23 -3.05 8.64 4.77
N GLU A 24 -4.01 8.81 3.85
CA GLU A 24 -3.83 9.64 2.64
C GLU A 24 -3.48 11.08 3.02
N GLY A 25 -4.21 11.68 3.96
CA GLY A 25 -3.93 13.04 4.46
C GLY A 25 -2.54 13.17 5.09
N ALA A 26 -2.07 12.14 5.79
CA ALA A 26 -0.72 12.12 6.36
C ALA A 26 0.39 12.05 5.29
N LEU A 27 0.14 11.38 4.18
CA LEU A 27 1.11 11.21 3.07
C LEU A 27 1.10 12.39 2.08
N GLU A 28 0.01 13.14 1.98
CA GLU A 28 -0.17 14.24 1.03
C GLU A 28 0.98 15.28 1.05
N PRO A 29 1.47 15.77 2.22
CA PRO A 29 2.58 16.72 2.27
C PRO A 29 3.88 16.20 1.64
N LEU A 30 4.02 14.87 1.52
CA LEU A 30 5.15 14.22 0.87
C LEU A 30 4.93 14.00 -0.64
N GLY A 31 3.81 14.42 -1.20
CA GLY A 31 3.42 14.12 -2.58
C GLY A 31 3.13 12.63 -2.81
N LEU A 32 2.85 11.87 -1.74
CA LEU A 32 2.52 10.46 -1.78
C LEU A 32 1.02 10.23 -1.60
N SER A 33 0.55 9.13 -2.17
CA SER A 33 -0.72 8.47 -1.85
C SER A 33 -0.42 7.08 -1.28
N LEU A 34 -1.38 6.43 -0.67
CA LEU A 34 -1.24 5.03 -0.25
C LEU A 34 -0.85 4.12 -1.42
N ALA A 35 -1.42 4.36 -2.61
CA ALA A 35 -1.08 3.60 -3.81
C ALA A 35 0.38 3.81 -4.23
N LYS A 36 0.86 5.06 -4.27
CA LYS A 36 2.27 5.38 -4.56
C LYS A 36 3.20 4.77 -3.52
N PHE A 37 2.87 4.96 -2.24
CA PHE A 37 3.67 4.41 -1.14
C PHE A 37 3.78 2.88 -1.24
N LYS A 38 2.69 2.19 -1.52
CA LYS A 38 2.64 0.74 -1.67
C LYS A 38 3.52 0.26 -2.84
N ALA A 39 3.49 0.94 -3.98
CA ALA A 39 4.36 0.61 -5.10
C ALA A 39 5.84 0.82 -4.76
N LEU A 40 6.19 1.92 -4.08
CA LEU A 40 7.55 2.16 -3.61
C LEU A 40 7.99 1.10 -2.59
N HIS A 41 7.10 0.73 -1.65
CA HIS A 41 7.35 -0.33 -0.67
C HIS A 41 7.65 -1.67 -1.36
N THR A 42 6.86 -2.04 -2.35
CA THR A 42 7.06 -3.27 -3.13
C THR A 42 8.42 -3.28 -3.82
N LEU A 43 8.81 -2.17 -4.46
CA LEU A 43 10.12 -2.04 -5.11
C LEU A 43 11.29 -2.06 -4.11
N VAL A 44 11.14 -1.42 -2.96
CA VAL A 44 12.17 -1.46 -1.89
C VAL A 44 12.33 -2.87 -1.34
N THR A 45 11.23 -3.57 -1.10
CA THR A 45 11.23 -4.94 -0.55
C THR A 45 11.82 -5.93 -1.56
N ALA A 46 11.55 -5.77 -2.84
CA ALA A 46 12.14 -6.58 -3.90
C ALA A 46 13.65 -6.35 -4.03
N GLY A 47 14.13 -5.15 -3.72
CA GLY A 47 15.55 -4.79 -3.83
C GLY A 47 16.06 -4.65 -5.27
N GLU A 48 15.19 -4.80 -6.27
CA GLU A 48 15.51 -4.75 -7.70
C GLU A 48 14.36 -4.12 -8.50
N ALA A 49 14.62 -3.82 -9.77
CA ALA A 49 13.57 -3.41 -10.71
C ALA A 49 12.58 -4.55 -10.96
N LEU A 50 11.29 -4.24 -10.96
CA LEU A 50 10.23 -5.22 -11.19
C LEU A 50 9.52 -4.96 -12.52
N PRO A 51 9.17 -6.02 -13.29
CA PRO A 51 8.23 -5.89 -14.39
C PRO A 51 6.92 -5.27 -13.92
N LEU A 52 6.29 -4.41 -14.73
CA LEU A 52 5.03 -3.76 -14.35
C LEU A 52 3.93 -4.77 -14.01
N ARG A 53 3.94 -5.93 -14.66
CA ARG A 53 3.02 -7.02 -14.34
C ARG A 53 3.22 -7.54 -12.91
N THR A 54 4.46 -7.81 -12.52
CA THR A 54 4.81 -8.27 -11.18
C THR A 54 4.45 -7.21 -10.14
N LEU A 55 4.78 -5.94 -10.43
CA LEU A 55 4.42 -4.83 -9.53
C LEU A 55 2.90 -4.73 -9.35
N ALA A 56 2.10 -4.91 -10.41
CA ALA A 56 0.64 -4.92 -10.32
C ALA A 56 0.11 -6.08 -9.45
N GLU A 57 0.66 -7.28 -9.64
CA GLU A 57 0.28 -8.46 -8.85
C GLU A 57 0.62 -8.27 -7.36
N GLU A 58 1.82 -7.79 -7.05
CA GLU A 58 2.27 -7.53 -5.68
C GLU A 58 1.50 -6.37 -5.01
N CYS A 59 1.11 -5.35 -5.77
CA CYS A 59 0.30 -4.24 -5.28
C CYS A 59 -1.20 -4.55 -5.24
N ALA A 60 -1.63 -5.72 -5.71
CA ALA A 60 -3.04 -6.07 -5.94
C ALA A 60 -3.79 -5.01 -6.75
N CYS A 61 -3.12 -4.45 -7.76
CA CYS A 61 -3.67 -3.49 -8.69
C CYS A 61 -4.08 -4.17 -10.00
N VAL A 62 -5.14 -3.69 -10.66
CA VAL A 62 -5.42 -4.09 -12.04
C VAL A 62 -4.37 -3.48 -13.00
N ARG A 63 -4.07 -4.17 -14.10
CA ARG A 63 -2.99 -3.77 -15.04
C ARG A 63 -3.13 -2.34 -15.57
N SER A 64 -4.34 -1.88 -15.86
CA SER A 64 -4.59 -0.50 -16.32
C SER A 64 -4.21 0.53 -15.27
N ASN A 65 -4.46 0.24 -14.01
CA ASN A 65 -4.16 1.15 -12.90
C ASN A 65 -2.66 1.22 -12.62
N ILE A 66 -1.92 0.11 -12.80
CA ILE A 66 -0.47 0.10 -12.55
C ILE A 66 0.27 0.99 -13.56
N THR A 67 -0.13 1.00 -14.83
CA THR A 67 0.47 1.86 -15.83
C THR A 67 0.32 3.33 -15.46
N GLN A 68 -0.87 3.77 -15.11
CA GLN A 68 -1.13 5.15 -14.65
C GLN A 68 -0.41 5.48 -13.35
N LEU A 69 -0.31 4.53 -12.42
CA LEU A 69 0.41 4.71 -11.17
C LEU A 69 1.91 4.91 -11.43
N VAL A 70 2.50 4.10 -12.29
CA VAL A 70 3.91 4.22 -12.68
C VAL A 70 4.17 5.50 -13.47
N ASP A 71 3.25 5.93 -14.34
CA ASP A 71 3.33 7.24 -15.02
C ASP A 71 3.45 8.40 -14.01
N ARG A 72 2.64 8.38 -12.96
CA ARG A 72 2.67 9.39 -11.89
C ARG A 72 3.96 9.32 -11.07
N LEU A 73 4.41 8.11 -10.72
CA LEU A 73 5.67 7.91 -10.00
C LEU A 73 6.87 8.38 -10.82
N GLU A 74 6.86 8.16 -12.14
CA GLU A 74 7.91 8.61 -13.05
C GLU A 74 7.87 10.14 -13.23
N ALA A 75 6.68 10.74 -13.36
CA ALA A 75 6.51 12.19 -13.38
C ALA A 75 7.05 12.86 -12.10
N ASP A 76 6.89 12.20 -10.96
CA ASP A 76 7.44 12.65 -9.67
C ASP A 76 8.93 12.27 -9.49
N LYS A 77 9.56 11.66 -10.48
CA LYS A 77 10.96 11.20 -10.45
C LYS A 77 11.27 10.16 -9.37
N LEU A 78 10.28 9.44 -8.92
CA LEU A 78 10.42 8.41 -7.85
C LEU A 78 10.80 7.05 -8.42
N VAL A 79 10.44 6.79 -9.67
CA VAL A 79 10.84 5.60 -10.44
C VAL A 79 11.27 6.01 -11.85
N VAL A 80 11.98 5.12 -12.52
CA VAL A 80 12.27 5.19 -13.96
C VAL A 80 11.83 3.89 -14.61
N ARG A 81 11.42 3.97 -15.88
CA ARG A 81 11.17 2.80 -16.69
C ARG A 81 12.45 2.33 -17.34
N ALA A 82 12.71 1.03 -17.30
CA ALA A 82 13.82 0.37 -17.95
C ALA A 82 13.31 -0.81 -18.78
N ASN A 83 13.99 -1.13 -19.86
CA ASN A 83 13.71 -2.33 -20.63
C ASN A 83 14.20 -3.56 -19.85
N ASP A 84 13.43 -4.64 -19.91
CA ASP A 84 13.88 -5.91 -19.34
C ASP A 84 15.04 -6.47 -20.19
N PRO A 85 16.21 -6.78 -19.60
CA PRO A 85 17.33 -7.36 -20.34
C PRO A 85 17.01 -8.71 -20.97
N SER A 86 16.08 -9.47 -20.38
CA SER A 86 15.68 -10.81 -20.83
C SER A 86 14.47 -10.81 -21.77
N ASP A 87 13.67 -9.75 -21.79
CA ASP A 87 12.47 -9.63 -22.63
C ASP A 87 12.26 -8.18 -23.08
N ARG A 88 12.60 -7.88 -24.33
CA ARG A 88 12.43 -6.54 -24.93
C ARG A 88 11.00 -6.02 -24.97
N ARG A 89 10.00 -6.87 -24.73
CA ARG A 89 8.59 -6.51 -24.67
C ARG A 89 8.13 -6.16 -23.27
N SER A 90 8.98 -6.42 -22.27
CA SER A 90 8.68 -6.16 -20.87
C SER A 90 9.35 -4.86 -20.41
N ILE A 91 8.56 -4.02 -19.75
CA ILE A 91 9.04 -2.79 -19.10
C ILE A 91 9.09 -3.05 -17.62
N ARG A 92 10.19 -2.65 -16.98
CA ARG A 92 10.40 -2.69 -15.54
C ARG A 92 10.30 -1.30 -14.93
N ALA A 93 9.84 -1.21 -13.70
CA ALA A 93 9.95 -0.03 -12.86
C ALA A 93 11.16 -0.19 -11.95
N GLU A 94 12.03 0.79 -11.95
CA GLU A 94 13.22 0.86 -11.10
C GLU A 94 13.13 2.05 -10.16
N LEU A 95 13.46 1.83 -8.90
CA LEU A 95 13.40 2.85 -7.86
C LEU A 95 14.59 3.81 -7.98
N THR A 96 14.32 5.12 -8.00
CA THR A 96 15.35 6.15 -7.98
C THR A 96 15.87 6.41 -6.56
N THR A 97 16.96 7.17 -6.45
CA THR A 97 17.46 7.66 -5.14
C THR A 97 16.39 8.53 -4.45
N GLU A 98 15.70 9.40 -5.20
CA GLU A 98 14.58 10.19 -4.69
C GLU A 98 13.42 9.31 -4.24
N GLY A 99 13.08 8.27 -5.00
CA GLY A 99 12.07 7.29 -4.63
C GLY A 99 12.39 6.60 -3.32
N ARG A 100 13.65 6.21 -3.09
CA ARG A 100 14.09 5.64 -1.80
C ARG A 100 13.96 6.63 -0.64
N ALA A 101 14.36 7.88 -0.86
CA ALA A 101 14.24 8.94 0.15
C ALA A 101 12.77 9.21 0.50
N ARG A 102 11.91 9.28 -0.52
CA ARG A 102 10.48 9.52 -0.36
C ARG A 102 9.78 8.34 0.34
N TYR A 103 10.16 7.12 0.00
CA TYR A 103 9.70 5.92 0.71
C TYR A 103 10.08 5.97 2.21
N LYS A 104 11.31 6.32 2.55
CA LYS A 104 11.74 6.43 3.96
C LYS A 104 10.94 7.48 4.71
N ALA A 105 10.70 8.64 4.10
CA ALA A 105 9.87 9.69 4.69
C ALA A 105 8.43 9.22 4.90
N GLY A 106 7.82 8.59 3.89
CA GLY A 106 6.48 8.00 3.97
C GLY A 106 6.36 6.92 5.04
N SER A 107 7.38 6.06 5.18
CA SER A 107 7.41 5.03 6.23
C SER A 107 7.39 5.63 7.64
N ARG A 108 8.15 6.70 7.87
CA ARG A 108 8.15 7.41 9.16
C ARG A 108 6.79 8.05 9.44
N THR A 109 6.20 8.67 8.43
CA THR A 109 4.87 9.29 8.53
C THR A 109 3.79 8.26 8.85
N LEU A 110 3.77 7.13 8.14
CA LEU A 110 2.81 6.07 8.40
C LEU A 110 3.03 5.39 9.76
N GLN A 111 4.29 5.25 10.20
CA GLN A 111 4.59 4.74 11.53
C GLN A 111 4.07 5.68 12.63
N ALA A 112 4.22 6.99 12.46
CA ALA A 112 3.68 7.98 13.39
C ALA A 112 2.15 7.95 13.41
N ALA A 113 1.50 7.89 12.24
CA ALA A 113 0.05 7.76 12.13
C ALA A 113 -0.46 6.45 12.78
N GLN A 114 0.23 5.33 12.57
CA GLN A 114 -0.09 4.07 13.23
C GLN A 114 0.00 4.19 14.76
N ASN A 115 1.05 4.82 15.27
CA ASN A 115 1.22 4.99 16.71
C ASN A 115 0.13 5.87 17.31
N GLU A 116 -0.32 6.89 16.59
CA GLU A 116 -1.44 7.73 16.98
C GLU A 116 -2.75 6.95 16.99
N LEU A 117 -3.07 6.24 15.93
CA LEU A 117 -4.31 5.47 15.77
C LEU A 117 -4.42 4.32 16.78
N LEU A 118 -3.30 3.70 17.12
CA LEU A 118 -3.28 2.53 18.01
C LEU A 118 -2.79 2.86 19.43
N GLY A 119 -2.50 4.13 19.72
CA GLY A 119 -1.85 4.55 20.96
C GLY A 119 -2.64 4.18 22.22
N ASP A 120 -3.95 4.27 22.14
CA ASP A 120 -4.85 3.97 23.27
C ASP A 120 -5.13 2.47 23.46
N LEU A 121 -4.67 1.63 22.54
CA LEU A 121 -4.82 0.19 22.63
C LEU A 121 -3.63 -0.44 23.39
N SER A 122 -3.92 -1.31 24.33
CA SER A 122 -2.91 -2.16 24.97
C SER A 122 -2.29 -3.12 23.95
N GLU A 123 -1.13 -3.67 24.25
CA GLU A 123 -0.45 -4.65 23.40
C GLU A 123 -1.35 -5.85 23.06
N GLY A 124 -2.03 -6.41 24.07
CA GLY A 124 -2.97 -7.52 23.88
C GLY A 124 -4.16 -7.15 22.98
N GLN A 125 -4.66 -5.91 23.08
CA GLN A 125 -5.72 -5.42 22.20
C GLN A 125 -5.24 -5.27 20.76
N ARG A 126 -4.02 -4.78 20.55
CA ARG A 126 -3.39 -4.69 19.20
C ARG A 126 -3.20 -6.06 18.58
N GLU A 127 -2.68 -7.03 19.33
CA GLU A 127 -2.52 -8.41 18.89
C GLU A 127 -3.87 -9.04 18.50
N THR A 128 -4.88 -8.84 19.32
CA THR A 128 -6.25 -9.31 19.06
C THR A 128 -6.80 -8.68 17.77
N LEU A 129 -6.68 -7.37 17.62
CA LEU A 129 -7.11 -6.62 16.42
C LEU A 129 -6.43 -7.18 15.16
N PHE A 130 -5.11 -7.28 15.15
CA PHE A 130 -4.38 -7.80 14.02
C PHE A 130 -4.67 -9.27 13.72
N GLY A 131 -4.92 -10.07 14.76
CA GLY A 131 -5.38 -11.46 14.62
C GLY A 131 -6.72 -11.56 13.89
N LEU A 132 -7.69 -10.74 14.29
CA LEU A 132 -9.01 -10.66 13.66
C LEU A 132 -8.93 -10.18 12.21
N LEU A 133 -8.14 -9.15 11.94
CA LEU A 133 -7.92 -8.65 10.57
C LEU A 133 -7.28 -9.71 9.66
N ARG A 134 -6.31 -10.48 10.16
CA ARG A 134 -5.72 -11.61 9.42
C ARG A 134 -6.76 -12.69 9.13
N ALA A 135 -7.60 -13.04 10.11
CA ALA A 135 -8.66 -14.02 9.92
C ALA A 135 -9.68 -13.59 8.85
N LEU A 136 -10.05 -12.30 8.83
CA LEU A 136 -10.93 -11.74 7.81
C LEU A 136 -10.29 -11.81 6.41
N ARG A 137 -9.01 -11.44 6.29
CA ARG A 137 -8.29 -11.53 5.00
C ARG A 137 -8.22 -12.96 4.47
N ALA A 138 -7.95 -13.93 5.33
CA ALA A 138 -7.91 -15.34 4.94
C ALA A 138 -9.23 -15.83 4.32
N LYS A 139 -10.36 -15.23 4.69
CA LYS A 139 -11.68 -15.56 4.11
C LYS A 139 -11.89 -14.99 2.72
N THR A 140 -11.20 -13.91 2.36
CA THR A 140 -11.40 -13.25 1.05
C THR A 140 -10.62 -13.91 -0.09
N GLY A 141 -9.67 -14.82 0.20
CA GLY A 141 -8.81 -15.44 -0.79
C GLY A 141 -7.83 -14.48 -1.49
N VAL A 142 -7.79 -13.22 -1.06
CA VAL A 142 -6.83 -12.22 -1.58
C VAL A 142 -5.46 -12.49 -0.97
N LYS A 143 -4.41 -12.54 -1.80
CA LYS A 143 -3.02 -12.71 -1.33
C LYS A 143 -2.67 -11.65 -0.29
N ASP A 144 -1.96 -12.08 0.74
CA ASP A 144 -1.46 -11.17 1.78
C ASP A 144 -0.57 -10.07 1.17
N LEU A 145 -1.02 -8.84 1.31
CA LEU A 145 -0.31 -7.65 0.85
C LEU A 145 0.61 -7.06 1.92
N VAL A 146 0.68 -7.72 3.07
CA VAL A 146 1.47 -7.31 4.23
C VAL A 146 2.46 -8.42 4.56
N ARG A 147 3.61 -8.34 3.95
CA ARG A 147 4.84 -9.01 4.41
C ARG A 147 5.79 -8.01 4.98
#